data_18837f0344e0ebbe76b2517e38000e5a
#
_entry.id   18837f0344e0ebbe76b2517e38000e5a
#
_cell.length_a   1.000
_cell.length_b   1.000
_cell.length_c   1.000
_cell.angle_alpha   90.00
_cell.angle_beta   90.00
_cell.angle_gamma   90.00
#
_symmetry.space_group_name_H-M   'P 1'
#
loop_
_entity.id
_entity.type
_entity.pdbx_description
1 polymer ?
#
loop_
_entity_poly.entity_id
_entity_poly.type
_entity_poly.pdbx_seq_one_letter_code
_entity_poly.pdbx_strand_id
1 'polypeptide(L)'
;MSMAMMAGLLVARGDDGTDDETPPPAVPTIALDGGDIDQPQEITNPMSVKIGVTAPGAIAGFTVTIDSPALTAEMLATVGLATELNLVNPGSMAEALGALGFPSGEAVSGKTALTFDISKLVPMIAQIYNETSDHKFILKVTDAKGKSTTKTLTCHLTGKVALAYNNDADLWANTATVTAANVPDGGSVQYRVKGAADWTDAVLVEGSKYRLAPVYETSKNAAGLDVHTIKAGTGVFAATTYEVRIAKDGQAVDSKEFATAVGDKIPNGDMSGWSKRIWIDGSNNEFPHVSQSRRHEGLGQRP
;
A
#
# COMPACT_ATOMS: atom_id res chain seq x y z
N MET A 1 26.23 -17.14 22.86
CA MET A 1 26.71 -18.55 22.81
C MET A 1 27.08 -18.80 21.38
N SER A 2 28.42 -18.82 21.14
CA SER A 2 28.99 -18.93 19.79
C SER A 2 29.02 -20.40 19.40
N MET A 3 28.35 -20.74 18.30
CA MET A 3 28.41 -22.11 17.76
C MET A 3 29.27 -22.08 16.50
N ALA A 4 30.56 -22.49 16.70
CA ALA A 4 31.49 -22.68 15.59
C ALA A 4 31.12 -23.98 14.88
N MET A 5 30.77 -23.90 13.60
CA MET A 5 30.65 -25.08 12.73
C MET A 5 32.02 -25.50 12.24
N MET A 6 32.55 -26.57 12.79
CA MET A 6 33.69 -27.28 12.26
C MET A 6 33.29 -28.03 10.98
N ALA A 7 33.86 -27.67 9.86
CA ALA A 7 33.82 -28.47 8.65
C ALA A 7 34.76 -29.66 8.83
N GLY A 8 34.21 -30.86 8.93
CA GLY A 8 34.95 -32.10 8.98
C GLY A 8 35.62 -32.40 7.62
N LEU A 9 36.93 -32.48 7.63
CA LEU A 9 37.74 -32.92 6.51
C LEU A 9 37.70 -34.46 6.46
N LEU A 10 36.96 -35.03 5.50
CA LEU A 10 37.05 -36.44 5.16
C LEU A 10 38.25 -36.64 4.23
N VAL A 11 39.31 -37.17 4.78
CA VAL A 11 40.44 -37.68 3.99
C VAL A 11 40.11 -39.08 3.51
N ALA A 12 39.66 -39.20 2.26
CA ALA A 12 39.71 -40.50 1.54
C ALA A 12 41.08 -40.66 0.90
N ARG A 13 41.81 -41.67 1.35
CA ARG A 13 43.08 -42.08 0.82
C ARG A 13 42.85 -43.14 -0.26
N GLY A 14 43.32 -42.86 -1.48
CA GLY A 14 43.41 -43.91 -2.51
C GLY A 14 43.50 -43.34 -3.91
N ASP A 15 44.69 -43.50 -4.40
CA ASP A 15 45.07 -43.78 -5.78
C ASP A 15 45.44 -42.63 -6.73
N ASP A 16 46.60 -42.85 -7.28
CA ASP A 16 47.47 -42.19 -8.20
C ASP A 16 46.76 -41.66 -9.45
N GLY A 17 46.59 -40.33 -9.51
CA GLY A 17 46.15 -39.63 -10.69
C GLY A 17 46.30 -38.13 -10.44
N THR A 18 47.41 -37.55 -10.92
CA THR A 18 47.63 -36.10 -10.91
C THR A 18 46.64 -35.37 -11.83
N ASP A 19 45.40 -35.30 -11.42
CA ASP A 19 44.50 -34.24 -11.87
C ASP A 19 44.65 -33.08 -10.89
N ASP A 20 45.50 -32.13 -11.27
CA ASP A 20 45.61 -30.82 -10.67
C ASP A 20 44.28 -30.08 -10.90
N GLU A 21 43.22 -30.53 -10.20
CA GLU A 21 41.95 -29.83 -10.18
C GLU A 21 42.14 -28.50 -9.45
N THR A 22 42.59 -27.52 -10.22
CA THR A 22 42.53 -26.13 -9.77
C THR A 22 41.12 -25.86 -9.28
N PRO A 23 40.92 -25.51 -7.99
CA PRO A 23 39.56 -25.21 -7.49
C PRO A 23 38.89 -24.21 -8.43
N PRO A 24 37.61 -24.39 -8.78
CA PRO A 24 36.93 -23.47 -9.67
C PRO A 24 37.12 -22.04 -9.16
N PRO A 25 37.47 -21.11 -10.05
CA PRO A 25 37.77 -19.74 -9.66
C PRO A 25 36.64 -19.18 -8.86
N ALA A 26 36.90 -18.71 -7.63
CA ALA A 26 35.92 -18.19 -6.72
C ALA A 26 35.15 -17.03 -7.37
N VAL A 27 33.83 -17.10 -7.29
CA VAL A 27 32.92 -16.05 -7.81
C VAL A 27 32.67 -14.97 -6.73
N PRO A 28 32.31 -13.75 -7.08
CA PRO A 28 31.86 -12.76 -6.11
C PRO A 28 30.69 -13.29 -5.27
N THR A 29 30.59 -12.84 -4.02
CA THR A 29 29.49 -13.15 -3.12
C THR A 29 28.86 -11.87 -2.59
N ILE A 30 27.55 -11.91 -2.36
CA ILE A 30 26.76 -10.81 -1.76
C ILE A 30 25.97 -11.44 -0.62
N ALA A 31 26.06 -10.85 0.56
CA ALA A 31 25.36 -11.34 1.75
C ALA A 31 24.79 -10.18 2.56
N LEU A 32 23.69 -10.43 3.26
CA LEU A 32 23.12 -9.52 4.25
C LEU A 32 23.74 -9.81 5.61
N ASP A 33 24.25 -8.78 6.29
CA ASP A 33 24.78 -8.92 7.64
C ASP A 33 23.65 -9.19 8.63
N GLY A 34 23.75 -10.31 9.34
CA GLY A 34 22.77 -10.73 10.33
C GLY A 34 21.45 -11.29 9.78
N GLY A 35 21.36 -11.55 8.46
CA GLY A 35 20.15 -12.07 7.83
C GLY A 35 20.41 -12.92 6.59
N ASP A 36 19.35 -13.42 6.00
CA ASP A 36 19.35 -14.10 4.72
C ASP A 36 18.86 -13.13 3.64
N ILE A 37 19.72 -12.80 2.66
CA ILE A 37 19.41 -11.86 1.59
C ILE A 37 18.31 -12.37 0.64
N ASP A 38 18.09 -13.67 0.61
CA ASP A 38 17.08 -14.32 -0.22
C ASP A 38 15.69 -14.35 0.45
N GLN A 39 15.59 -13.88 1.72
CA GLN A 39 14.32 -13.73 2.43
C GLN A 39 13.90 -12.25 2.50
N PRO A 40 12.60 -11.95 2.39
CA PRO A 40 12.11 -10.58 2.60
C PRO A 40 12.46 -10.05 3.99
N GLN A 41 12.88 -8.78 4.04
CA GLN A 41 13.20 -8.06 5.27
C GLN A 41 12.08 -7.06 5.56
N GLU A 42 11.44 -7.14 6.73
CA GLU A 42 10.43 -6.17 7.14
C GLU A 42 11.03 -4.78 7.35
N ILE A 43 10.42 -3.76 6.73
CA ILE A 43 10.82 -2.36 6.93
C ILE A 43 10.37 -1.89 8.30
N THR A 44 11.33 -1.64 9.18
CA THR A 44 11.10 -1.10 10.52
C THR A 44 11.82 0.24 10.67
N ASN A 45 11.46 1.01 11.69
CA ASN A 45 12.17 2.24 12.01
C ASN A 45 12.51 2.26 13.53
N PRO A 46 13.78 2.13 13.92
CA PRO A 46 14.97 2.02 13.06
C PRO A 46 15.12 0.63 12.41
N MET A 47 15.82 0.58 11.29
CA MET A 47 16.21 -0.64 10.59
C MET A 47 17.69 -0.58 10.24
N SER A 48 18.42 -1.68 10.40
CA SER A 48 19.83 -1.80 9.96
C SER A 48 19.91 -2.77 8.79
N VAL A 49 20.40 -2.29 7.65
CA VAL A 49 20.58 -3.08 6.44
C VAL A 49 22.01 -2.91 5.95
N LYS A 50 22.87 -3.84 6.37
CA LYS A 50 24.28 -3.88 5.97
C LYS A 50 24.51 -5.00 4.99
N ILE A 51 25.15 -4.69 3.88
CA ILE A 51 25.43 -5.63 2.80
C ILE A 51 26.93 -5.82 2.69
N GLY A 52 27.36 -7.05 2.83
CA GLY A 52 28.75 -7.47 2.59
C GLY A 52 28.92 -8.01 1.17
N VAL A 53 29.95 -7.58 0.50
CA VAL A 53 30.36 -8.04 -0.82
C VAL A 53 31.78 -8.56 -0.74
N THR A 54 32.04 -9.76 -1.29
CA THR A 54 33.40 -10.28 -1.47
C THR A 54 33.61 -10.60 -2.94
N ALA A 55 34.65 -10.07 -3.54
CA ALA A 55 35.02 -10.27 -4.94
C ALA A 55 36.50 -10.65 -5.06
N PRO A 56 36.85 -11.93 -5.05
CA PRO A 56 38.26 -12.39 -5.07
C PRO A 56 39.05 -11.89 -6.27
N GLY A 57 38.38 -11.61 -7.40
CA GLY A 57 38.98 -11.03 -8.59
C GLY A 57 39.03 -9.50 -8.60
N ALA A 58 38.75 -8.83 -7.48
CA ALA A 58 38.55 -7.39 -7.35
C ALA A 58 37.33 -6.86 -8.12
N ILE A 59 36.59 -5.93 -7.52
CA ILE A 59 35.35 -5.38 -8.13
C ILE A 59 35.70 -4.52 -9.36
N ALA A 60 35.17 -4.90 -10.52
CA ALA A 60 35.24 -4.14 -11.76
C ALA A 60 33.91 -3.48 -12.12
N GLY A 61 32.80 -4.03 -11.64
CA GLY A 61 31.46 -3.48 -11.82
C GLY A 61 30.58 -3.78 -10.60
N PHE A 62 29.81 -2.79 -10.18
CA PHE A 62 28.79 -2.98 -9.15
C PHE A 62 27.60 -2.06 -9.46
N THR A 63 26.46 -2.66 -9.75
CA THR A 63 25.21 -1.96 -9.98
C THR A 63 24.16 -2.36 -8.96
N VAL A 64 23.33 -1.40 -8.58
CA VAL A 64 22.13 -1.61 -7.78
C VAL A 64 20.94 -1.10 -8.60
N THR A 65 20.02 -1.98 -8.97
CA THR A 65 18.78 -1.60 -9.63
C THR A 65 17.66 -1.57 -8.60
N ILE A 66 16.91 -0.47 -8.58
CA ILE A 66 15.79 -0.24 -7.67
C ILE A 66 14.49 -0.53 -8.42
N ASP A 67 13.73 -1.52 -7.93
CA ASP A 67 12.37 -1.85 -8.38
C ASP A 67 11.43 -1.65 -7.18
N SER A 68 10.76 -0.51 -7.14
CA SER A 68 10.00 -0.08 -5.96
C SER A 68 8.85 0.84 -6.38
N PRO A 69 7.61 0.56 -5.93
CA PRO A 69 6.48 1.45 -6.18
C PRO A 69 6.61 2.81 -5.49
N ALA A 70 7.41 2.90 -4.41
CA ALA A 70 7.65 4.14 -3.68
C ALA A 70 8.81 4.96 -4.26
N LEU A 71 9.87 4.29 -4.73
CA LEU A 71 11.08 4.91 -5.25
C LEU A 71 11.03 4.95 -6.78
N THR A 72 10.08 5.69 -7.32
CA THR A 72 9.92 5.85 -8.78
C THR A 72 11.08 6.67 -9.37
N ALA A 73 11.23 6.60 -10.70
CA ALA A 73 12.27 7.38 -11.41
C ALA A 73 12.15 8.88 -11.12
N GLU A 74 10.91 9.40 -11.06
CA GLU A 74 10.63 10.81 -10.75
C GLU A 74 11.03 11.15 -9.31
N MET A 75 10.70 10.29 -8.35
CA MET A 75 11.07 10.50 -6.95
C MET A 75 12.59 10.47 -6.78
N LEU A 76 13.27 9.49 -7.35
CA LEU A 76 14.72 9.35 -7.27
C LEU A 76 15.44 10.54 -7.94
N ALA A 77 14.92 11.05 -9.04
CA ALA A 77 15.47 12.23 -9.71
C ALA A 77 15.46 13.49 -8.82
N THR A 78 14.47 13.64 -7.93
CA THR A 78 14.41 14.79 -7.01
C THR A 78 15.57 14.83 -6.02
N VAL A 79 16.17 13.68 -5.74
CA VAL A 79 17.34 13.55 -4.84
C VAL A 79 18.63 13.27 -5.61
N GLY A 80 18.63 13.44 -6.93
CA GLY A 80 19.81 13.28 -7.78
C GLY A 80 20.20 11.82 -8.04
N LEU A 81 19.27 10.89 -7.94
CA LEU A 81 19.46 9.45 -8.19
C LEU A 81 18.66 9.00 -9.42
N ALA A 82 18.98 7.79 -9.89
CA ALA A 82 18.24 7.05 -10.90
C ALA A 82 17.82 5.68 -10.36
N THR A 83 16.99 4.95 -11.09
CA THR A 83 16.59 3.58 -10.74
C THR A 83 17.74 2.58 -10.90
N GLU A 84 18.78 2.91 -11.66
CA GLU A 84 20.01 2.13 -11.75
C GLU A 84 21.19 2.95 -11.22
N LEU A 85 21.83 2.45 -10.18
CA LEU A 85 22.96 3.06 -9.49
C LEU A 85 24.23 2.31 -9.87
N ASN A 86 25.15 2.97 -10.60
CA ASN A 86 26.48 2.40 -10.88
C ASN A 86 27.45 2.87 -9.79
N LEU A 87 27.81 1.97 -8.87
CA LEU A 87 28.66 2.31 -7.74
C LEU A 87 30.15 2.42 -8.11
N VAL A 88 30.60 1.81 -9.20
CA VAL A 88 31.98 1.96 -9.69
C VAL A 88 32.15 3.28 -10.43
N ASN A 89 31.18 3.63 -11.28
CA ASN A 89 31.20 4.86 -12.07
C ASN A 89 29.91 5.67 -11.81
N PRO A 90 29.80 6.35 -10.66
CA PRO A 90 28.56 6.98 -10.23
C PRO A 90 28.18 8.23 -11.03
N GLY A 91 29.13 8.84 -11.73
CA GLY A 91 28.90 10.09 -12.48
C GLY A 91 28.38 11.20 -11.57
N SER A 92 27.32 11.88 -12.00
CA SER A 92 26.68 12.96 -11.22
C SER A 92 25.97 12.50 -9.95
N MET A 93 25.75 11.20 -9.76
CA MET A 93 25.07 10.65 -8.58
C MET A 93 26.00 10.47 -7.37
N ALA A 94 27.32 10.72 -7.50
CA ALA A 94 28.31 10.45 -6.46
C ALA A 94 27.99 11.11 -5.11
N GLU A 95 27.57 12.36 -5.11
CA GLU A 95 27.22 13.13 -3.90
C GLU A 95 25.96 12.57 -3.24
N ALA A 96 24.91 12.33 -4.03
CA ALA A 96 23.65 11.78 -3.53
C ALA A 96 23.83 10.36 -2.96
N LEU A 97 24.62 9.50 -3.61
CA LEU A 97 24.96 8.18 -3.11
C LEU A 97 25.69 8.26 -1.76
N GLY A 98 26.69 9.15 -1.65
CA GLY A 98 27.41 9.36 -0.41
C GLY A 98 26.54 9.85 0.74
N ALA A 99 25.57 10.73 0.49
CA ALA A 99 24.61 11.22 1.48
C ALA A 99 23.75 10.07 2.05
N LEU A 100 23.43 9.07 1.23
CA LEU A 100 22.66 7.88 1.64
C LEU A 100 23.51 6.76 2.22
N GLY A 101 24.83 6.90 2.24
CA GLY A 101 25.74 5.89 2.80
C GLY A 101 26.22 4.84 1.80
N PHE A 102 25.94 5.02 0.50
CA PHE A 102 26.49 4.15 -0.54
C PHE A 102 27.96 4.52 -0.83
N PRO A 103 28.87 3.56 -0.81
CA PRO A 103 30.20 3.77 -1.33
C PRO A 103 30.17 3.90 -2.85
N SER A 104 31.07 4.67 -3.42
CA SER A 104 31.14 4.83 -4.86
C SER A 104 32.56 5.18 -5.34
N GLY A 105 32.80 5.03 -6.65
CA GLY A 105 34.09 5.32 -7.27
C GLY A 105 35.22 4.44 -6.73
N GLU A 106 36.31 5.06 -6.31
CA GLU A 106 37.50 4.38 -5.76
C GLU A 106 37.24 3.62 -4.45
N ALA A 107 36.16 3.97 -3.72
CA ALA A 107 35.76 3.22 -2.53
C ALA A 107 35.19 1.84 -2.87
N VAL A 108 34.82 1.60 -4.14
CA VAL A 108 34.28 0.34 -4.65
C VAL A 108 35.20 -0.32 -5.65
N SER A 109 35.68 0.43 -6.64
CA SER A 109 36.52 -0.09 -7.72
C SER A 109 37.82 -0.71 -7.18
N GLY A 110 38.15 -1.90 -7.66
CA GLY A 110 39.38 -2.62 -7.29
C GLY A 110 39.37 -3.24 -5.89
N LYS A 111 38.31 -3.12 -5.10
CA LYS A 111 38.21 -3.75 -3.78
C LYS A 111 37.92 -5.24 -3.90
N THR A 112 38.50 -6.02 -3.02
CA THR A 112 38.24 -7.48 -2.90
C THR A 112 37.17 -7.78 -1.86
N ALA A 113 36.87 -6.82 -0.97
CA ALA A 113 35.81 -6.88 0.01
C ALA A 113 35.25 -5.46 0.25
N LEU A 114 33.95 -5.37 0.48
CA LEU A 114 33.23 -4.15 0.71
C LEU A 114 32.06 -4.41 1.64
N THR A 115 31.82 -3.51 2.58
CA THR A 115 30.56 -3.49 3.36
C THR A 115 29.95 -2.10 3.24
N PHE A 116 28.66 -2.03 3.02
CA PHE A 116 27.94 -0.77 2.97
C PHE A 116 26.57 -0.89 3.64
N ASP A 117 26.01 0.24 3.98
CA ASP A 117 24.82 0.35 4.81
C ASP A 117 23.77 1.19 4.08
N ILE A 118 22.60 0.60 3.83
CA ILE A 118 21.46 1.27 3.22
C ILE A 118 20.36 1.61 4.24
N SER A 119 20.69 1.55 5.53
CA SER A 119 19.77 1.83 6.63
C SER A 119 19.15 3.24 6.59
N LYS A 120 19.73 4.17 5.83
CA LYS A 120 19.15 5.50 5.61
C LYS A 120 18.08 5.51 4.53
N LEU A 121 18.24 4.69 3.48
CA LEU A 121 17.32 4.66 2.33
C LEU A 121 16.05 3.89 2.65
N VAL A 122 16.17 2.69 3.22
CA VAL A 122 15.04 1.78 3.39
C VAL A 122 13.95 2.34 4.32
N PRO A 123 14.24 2.91 5.50
CA PRO A 123 13.20 3.49 6.36
C PRO A 123 12.50 4.72 5.74
N MET A 124 13.15 5.42 4.79
CA MET A 124 12.50 6.54 4.08
C MET A 124 11.28 6.08 3.28
N ILE A 125 11.28 4.82 2.78
CA ILE A 125 10.15 4.24 2.06
C ILE A 125 8.88 4.34 2.91
N ALA A 126 8.93 3.94 4.18
CA ALA A 126 7.79 3.99 5.10
C ALA A 126 7.33 5.43 5.45
N GLN A 127 8.12 6.45 5.15
CA GLN A 127 7.74 7.85 5.36
C GLN A 127 6.99 8.45 4.17
N ILE A 128 7.27 7.96 2.96
CA ILE A 128 6.71 8.49 1.70
C ILE A 128 5.64 7.59 1.09
N TYR A 129 5.51 6.35 1.58
CA TYR A 129 4.60 5.35 1.04
C TYR A 129 3.86 4.63 2.16
N ASN A 130 2.59 4.31 1.96
CA ASN A 130 1.75 3.70 2.99
C ASN A 130 1.01 2.45 2.54
N GLU A 131 1.23 1.99 1.33
CA GLU A 131 0.62 0.74 0.85
C GLU A 131 1.52 -0.45 1.17
N THR A 132 0.92 -1.57 1.52
CA THR A 132 1.66 -2.83 1.70
C THR A 132 2.30 -3.23 0.37
N SER A 133 3.62 -3.39 0.36
CA SER A 133 4.37 -3.62 -0.89
C SER A 133 5.78 -4.14 -0.67
N ASP A 134 6.32 -4.75 -1.70
CA ASP A 134 7.71 -5.16 -1.78
C ASP A 134 8.55 -4.14 -2.55
N HIS A 135 9.72 -3.85 -2.02
CA HIS A 135 10.71 -2.96 -2.62
C HIS A 135 11.99 -3.76 -2.84
N LYS A 136 12.40 -3.92 -4.09
CA LYS A 136 13.51 -4.78 -4.47
C LYS A 136 14.73 -3.97 -4.84
N PHE A 137 15.87 -4.37 -4.29
CA PHE A 137 17.19 -3.86 -4.62
C PHE A 137 17.98 -4.99 -5.25
N ILE A 138 18.16 -4.95 -6.56
CA ILE A 138 18.86 -5.97 -7.34
C ILE A 138 20.33 -5.56 -7.40
N LEU A 139 21.18 -6.30 -6.68
CA LEU A 139 22.62 -6.06 -6.57
C LEU A 139 23.36 -6.98 -7.53
N LYS A 140 24.14 -6.42 -8.44
CA LYS A 140 24.97 -7.17 -9.38
C LYS A 140 26.41 -6.72 -9.25
N VAL A 141 27.27 -7.64 -8.85
CA VAL A 141 28.72 -7.44 -8.73
C VAL A 141 29.43 -8.25 -9.82
N THR A 142 30.40 -7.62 -10.49
CA THR A 142 31.27 -8.25 -11.48
C THR A 142 32.72 -7.98 -11.08
N ASP A 143 33.55 -9.02 -11.07
CA ASP A 143 34.99 -8.89 -10.82
C ASP A 143 35.79 -8.61 -12.10
N ALA A 144 37.08 -8.27 -11.94
CA ALA A 144 37.99 -8.00 -13.06
C ALA A 144 38.32 -9.25 -13.89
N LYS A 145 37.93 -10.45 -13.44
CA LYS A 145 38.04 -11.71 -14.19
C LYS A 145 36.74 -12.02 -14.96
N GLY A 146 35.75 -11.12 -14.95
CA GLY A 146 34.47 -11.28 -15.65
C GLY A 146 33.47 -12.21 -14.93
N LYS A 147 33.75 -12.64 -13.71
CA LYS A 147 32.80 -13.40 -12.90
C LYS A 147 31.79 -12.46 -12.27
N SER A 148 30.52 -12.85 -12.22
CA SER A 148 29.48 -12.02 -11.65
C SER A 148 28.52 -12.80 -10.78
N THR A 149 27.96 -12.11 -9.81
CA THR A 149 26.88 -12.60 -8.93
C THR A 149 25.80 -11.54 -8.86
N THR A 150 24.55 -11.99 -8.88
CA THR A 150 23.38 -11.14 -8.68
C THR A 150 22.58 -11.67 -7.50
N LYS A 151 22.19 -10.78 -6.60
CA LYS A 151 21.29 -11.04 -5.48
C LYS A 151 20.20 -9.96 -5.42
N THR A 152 19.05 -10.34 -4.97
CA THR A 152 17.93 -9.40 -4.76
C THR A 152 17.65 -9.32 -3.28
N LEU A 153 17.81 -8.12 -2.71
CA LEU A 153 17.30 -7.79 -1.39
C LEU A 153 15.87 -7.31 -1.56
N THR A 154 14.92 -8.02 -0.98
CA THR A 154 13.51 -7.61 -0.90
C THR A 154 13.24 -6.99 0.47
N CYS A 155 12.79 -5.75 0.49
CA CYS A 155 12.32 -5.07 1.70
C CYS A 155 10.80 -4.99 1.65
N HIS A 156 10.12 -5.59 2.61
CA HIS A 156 8.67 -5.62 2.71
C HIS A 156 8.17 -4.48 3.58
N LEU A 157 7.29 -3.64 3.04
CA LEU A 157 6.58 -2.61 3.79
C LEU A 157 5.19 -3.11 4.13
N THR A 158 4.90 -3.23 5.41
CA THR A 158 3.52 -3.37 5.89
C THR A 158 2.91 -1.98 6.03
N GLY A 159 1.96 -1.66 5.16
CA GLY A 159 1.27 -0.38 5.18
C GLY A 159 0.43 -0.20 6.45
N LYS A 160 0.30 1.05 6.90
CA LYS A 160 -0.52 1.35 8.08
C LYS A 160 -1.99 1.21 7.75
N VAL A 161 -2.70 0.45 8.58
CA VAL A 161 -4.16 0.41 8.54
C VAL A 161 -4.69 1.80 8.87
N ALA A 162 -5.55 2.35 8.03
CA ALA A 162 -6.09 3.69 8.25
C ALA A 162 -7.45 3.90 7.58
N LEU A 163 -8.33 4.62 8.28
CA LEU A 163 -9.56 5.17 7.73
C LEU A 163 -9.37 6.63 7.36
N ALA A 164 -9.92 7.03 6.23
CA ALA A 164 -9.98 8.43 5.78
C ALA A 164 -11.33 8.73 5.13
N TYR A 165 -11.71 10.01 5.11
CA TYR A 165 -12.86 10.53 4.39
C TYR A 165 -12.66 12.01 4.08
N ASN A 166 -13.38 12.50 3.06
CA ASN A 166 -13.44 13.91 2.72
C ASN A 166 -14.88 14.39 2.93
N ASN A 167 -15.08 15.38 3.80
CA ASN A 167 -16.40 15.91 4.16
C ASN A 167 -17.22 16.36 2.95
N ASP A 168 -16.56 16.92 1.92
CA ASP A 168 -17.27 17.47 0.75
C ASP A 168 -17.54 16.44 -0.34
N ALA A 169 -16.67 15.43 -0.47
CA ALA A 169 -16.79 14.42 -1.50
C ALA A 169 -17.45 13.12 -1.01
N ASP A 170 -17.28 12.78 0.26
CA ASP A 170 -17.62 11.45 0.78
C ASP A 170 -18.83 11.43 1.71
N LEU A 171 -19.16 12.55 2.38
CA LEU A 171 -20.19 12.60 3.42
C LEU A 171 -21.39 13.44 3.00
N TRP A 172 -22.39 12.80 2.41
CA TRP A 172 -23.63 13.42 1.95
C TRP A 172 -24.77 13.11 2.93
N ALA A 173 -25.92 13.73 2.73
CA ALA A 173 -27.11 13.53 3.58
C ALA A 173 -27.69 12.11 3.49
N ASN A 174 -27.51 11.43 2.37
CA ASN A 174 -28.13 10.15 2.05
C ASN A 174 -27.12 9.08 1.58
N THR A 175 -25.86 9.42 1.53
CA THR A 175 -24.78 8.50 1.18
C THR A 175 -23.50 8.92 1.87
N ALA A 176 -22.70 7.96 2.28
CA ALA A 176 -21.38 8.18 2.82
C ALA A 176 -20.41 7.12 2.33
N THR A 177 -19.19 7.53 2.05
CA THR A 177 -18.08 6.66 1.70
C THR A 177 -16.87 6.94 2.59
N VAL A 178 -16.07 5.93 2.80
CA VAL A 178 -14.80 6.04 3.51
C VAL A 178 -13.73 5.31 2.71
N THR A 179 -12.50 5.76 2.83
CA THR A 179 -11.33 5.05 2.31
C THR A 179 -10.70 4.26 3.45
N ALA A 180 -10.52 2.96 3.26
CA ALA A 180 -9.86 2.09 4.23
C ALA A 180 -8.59 1.53 3.61
N ALA A 181 -7.44 2.02 4.04
CA ALA A 181 -6.14 1.56 3.59
C ALA A 181 -5.69 0.34 4.39
N ASN A 182 -5.08 -0.62 3.70
CA ASN A 182 -4.42 -1.79 4.29
C ASN A 182 -5.33 -2.58 5.24
N VAL A 183 -6.58 -2.82 4.83
CA VAL A 183 -7.49 -3.69 5.60
C VAL A 183 -6.85 -5.07 5.71
N PRO A 184 -6.62 -5.59 6.93
CA PRO A 184 -5.94 -6.88 7.10
C PRO A 184 -6.76 -8.03 6.51
N ASP A 185 -6.09 -9.09 6.10
CA ASP A 185 -6.76 -10.30 5.60
C ASP A 185 -7.79 -10.84 6.60
N GLY A 186 -9.02 -11.08 6.11
CA GLY A 186 -10.16 -11.47 6.95
C GLY A 186 -10.68 -10.33 7.84
N GLY A 187 -10.21 -9.11 7.66
CA GLY A 187 -10.80 -7.91 8.26
C GLY A 187 -11.97 -7.39 7.46
N SER A 188 -12.78 -6.52 8.06
CA SER A 188 -13.91 -5.84 7.43
C SER A 188 -13.97 -4.37 7.82
N VAL A 189 -14.58 -3.56 6.95
CA VAL A 189 -14.94 -2.18 7.25
C VAL A 189 -16.38 -2.16 7.70
N GLN A 190 -16.62 -1.66 8.91
CA GLN A 190 -17.92 -1.68 9.54
C GLN A 190 -18.35 -0.28 9.96
N TYR A 191 -19.64 -0.03 9.96
CA TYR A 191 -20.21 1.23 10.42
C TYR A 191 -21.44 0.99 11.31
N ARG A 192 -21.77 2.00 12.11
CA ARG A 192 -23.01 2.10 12.86
C ARG A 192 -23.39 3.57 13.10
N VAL A 193 -24.64 3.81 13.38
CA VAL A 193 -25.04 5.08 14.01
C VAL A 193 -24.39 5.16 15.38
N LYS A 194 -23.84 6.31 15.73
CA LYS A 194 -23.15 6.49 17.02
C LYS A 194 -24.04 6.09 18.19
N GLY A 195 -23.53 5.19 19.02
CA GLY A 195 -24.22 4.63 20.18
C GLY A 195 -25.16 3.47 19.86
N ALA A 196 -25.33 3.04 18.60
CA ALA A 196 -26.03 1.79 18.29
C ALA A 196 -25.21 0.57 18.74
N ALA A 197 -25.92 -0.53 19.10
CA ALA A 197 -25.26 -1.73 19.57
C ALA A 197 -24.58 -2.51 18.42
N ASP A 198 -25.26 -2.62 17.28
CA ASP A 198 -24.85 -3.49 16.17
C ASP A 198 -24.00 -2.77 15.15
N TRP A 199 -23.01 -3.47 14.62
CA TRP A 199 -22.20 -3.05 13.50
C TRP A 199 -22.74 -3.63 12.20
N THR A 200 -22.65 -2.84 11.11
CA THR A 200 -23.05 -3.24 9.75
C THR A 200 -21.82 -3.17 8.86
N ASP A 201 -21.60 -4.16 8.01
CA ASP A 201 -20.51 -4.16 7.06
C ASP A 201 -20.74 -3.11 5.97
N ALA A 202 -19.71 -2.31 5.71
CA ALA A 202 -19.69 -1.40 4.57
C ALA A 202 -19.35 -2.18 3.28
N VAL A 203 -19.84 -1.70 2.16
CA VAL A 203 -19.68 -2.36 0.86
C VAL A 203 -18.48 -1.75 0.11
N LEU A 204 -17.51 -2.58 -0.26
CA LEU A 204 -16.41 -2.18 -1.12
C LEU A 204 -16.95 -1.74 -2.48
N VAL A 205 -16.63 -0.53 -2.92
CA VAL A 205 -17.07 0.04 -4.19
C VAL A 205 -15.97 -0.05 -5.24
N GLU A 206 -14.76 0.45 -4.89
CA GLU A 206 -13.62 0.50 -5.79
C GLU A 206 -12.33 0.65 -4.98
N GLY A 207 -11.31 -0.13 -5.32
CA GLY A 207 -10.00 -0.06 -4.66
C GLY A 207 -10.10 -0.19 -3.14
N SER A 208 -9.82 0.88 -2.42
CA SER A 208 -9.94 0.98 -0.96
C SER A 208 -11.17 1.77 -0.48
N LYS A 209 -12.10 2.08 -1.38
CA LYS A 209 -13.28 2.90 -1.08
C LYS A 209 -14.49 2.05 -0.71
N TYR A 210 -15.05 2.31 0.45
CA TYR A 210 -16.19 1.59 1.01
C TYR A 210 -17.39 2.53 1.17
N ARG A 211 -18.58 2.05 0.80
CA ARG A 211 -19.84 2.77 0.97
C ARG A 211 -20.59 2.21 2.17
N LEU A 212 -21.14 3.11 2.98
CA LEU A 212 -22.08 2.76 4.03
C LEU A 212 -23.44 2.50 3.39
N ALA A 213 -23.73 1.24 3.12
CA ALA A 213 -24.95 0.84 2.41
C ALA A 213 -26.03 0.34 3.37
N PRO A 214 -27.32 0.61 3.09
CA PRO A 214 -28.41 0.04 3.87
C PRO A 214 -28.49 -1.47 3.68
N VAL A 215 -28.91 -2.16 4.73
CA VAL A 215 -29.34 -3.55 4.67
C VAL A 215 -30.84 -3.59 4.51
N TYR A 216 -31.36 -4.38 3.58
CA TYR A 216 -32.78 -4.52 3.34
C TYR A 216 -33.32 -5.81 3.98
N GLU A 217 -34.44 -5.69 4.65
CA GLU A 217 -35.23 -6.81 5.13
C GLU A 217 -36.42 -7.00 4.18
N THR A 218 -36.68 -8.24 3.79
CA THR A 218 -37.81 -8.58 2.92
C THR A 218 -38.93 -9.18 3.75
N SER A 219 -40.13 -8.63 3.63
CA SER A 219 -41.36 -9.16 4.25
C SER A 219 -42.44 -9.30 3.18
N LYS A 220 -43.55 -9.98 3.51
CA LYS A 220 -44.71 -10.05 2.64
C LYS A 220 -45.81 -9.09 3.16
N ASN A 221 -46.39 -8.33 2.26
CA ASN A 221 -47.60 -7.56 2.60
C ASN A 221 -48.87 -8.45 2.59
N ALA A 222 -50.02 -7.86 2.92
CA ALA A 222 -51.31 -8.60 2.97
C ALA A 222 -51.74 -9.18 1.60
N ALA A 223 -51.19 -8.68 0.49
CA ALA A 223 -51.42 -9.20 -0.85
C ALA A 223 -50.40 -10.27 -1.27
N GLY A 224 -49.46 -10.67 -0.38
CA GLY A 224 -48.44 -11.65 -0.66
C GLY A 224 -47.25 -11.13 -1.45
N LEU A 225 -47.17 -9.81 -1.70
CA LEU A 225 -46.06 -9.19 -2.42
C LEU A 225 -44.90 -8.89 -1.51
N ASP A 226 -43.67 -8.98 -2.05
CA ASP A 226 -42.46 -8.65 -1.31
C ASP A 226 -42.38 -7.15 -1.03
N VAL A 227 -42.08 -6.83 0.22
CA VAL A 227 -41.84 -5.47 0.70
C VAL A 227 -40.40 -5.44 1.24
N HIS A 228 -39.59 -4.55 0.67
CA HIS A 228 -38.24 -4.31 1.11
C HIS A 228 -38.20 -3.08 2.01
N THR A 229 -37.77 -3.26 3.26
CA THR A 229 -37.59 -2.17 4.22
C THR A 229 -36.14 -2.09 4.64
N ILE A 230 -35.65 -0.86 4.86
CA ILE A 230 -34.30 -0.70 5.39
C ILE A 230 -34.29 -1.18 6.84
N LYS A 231 -33.40 -2.10 7.15
CA LYS A 231 -33.18 -2.58 8.51
C LYS A 231 -32.82 -1.40 9.43
N ALA A 232 -33.48 -1.31 10.56
CA ALA A 232 -33.23 -0.24 11.52
C ALA A 232 -31.76 -0.17 11.92
N GLY A 233 -31.21 1.04 11.99
CA GLY A 233 -29.79 1.28 12.33
C GLY A 233 -28.82 1.12 11.17
N THR A 234 -29.29 0.76 9.96
CA THR A 234 -28.45 0.67 8.75
C THR A 234 -28.78 1.75 7.73
N GLY A 235 -27.86 2.00 6.79
CA GLY A 235 -27.99 3.08 5.81
C GLY A 235 -27.49 4.43 6.33
N VAL A 236 -27.61 5.43 5.48
CA VAL A 236 -27.10 6.78 5.73
C VAL A 236 -28.27 7.77 5.79
N PHE A 237 -28.32 8.57 6.85
CA PHE A 237 -29.33 9.58 7.11
C PHE A 237 -28.68 10.95 7.30
N ALA A 238 -29.42 12.02 6.97
CA ALA A 238 -28.96 13.38 7.16
C ALA A 238 -28.73 13.71 8.64
N ALA A 239 -27.79 14.61 8.88
CA ALA A 239 -27.45 15.12 10.23
C ALA A 239 -27.23 14.03 11.28
N THR A 240 -26.66 12.90 10.86
CA THR A 240 -26.47 11.73 11.72
C THR A 240 -24.98 11.47 11.91
N THR A 241 -24.57 11.24 13.15
CA THR A 241 -23.20 10.86 13.47
C THR A 241 -23.04 9.35 13.36
N TYR A 242 -22.00 8.92 12.67
CA TYR A 242 -21.61 7.54 12.46
C TYR A 242 -20.26 7.25 13.11
N GLU A 243 -20.11 6.04 13.59
CA GLU A 243 -18.84 5.43 13.92
C GLU A 243 -18.51 4.44 12.80
N VAL A 244 -17.28 4.48 12.29
CA VAL A 244 -16.74 3.54 11.31
C VAL A 244 -15.47 2.94 11.86
N ARG A 245 -15.28 1.65 11.63
CA ARG A 245 -14.07 0.95 12.04
C ARG A 245 -13.58 0.00 10.95
N ILE A 246 -12.27 -0.24 10.95
CA ILE A 246 -11.67 -1.43 10.37
C ILE A 246 -11.59 -2.45 11.49
N ALA A 247 -12.24 -3.60 11.34
CA ALA A 247 -12.29 -4.65 12.36
C ALA A 247 -11.56 -5.90 11.88
N LYS A 248 -10.82 -6.54 12.78
CA LYS A 248 -10.20 -7.86 12.61
C LYS A 248 -10.51 -8.68 13.85
N ASP A 249 -11.02 -9.90 13.66
CA ASP A 249 -11.41 -10.81 14.75
C ASP A 249 -12.32 -10.14 15.81
N GLY A 250 -13.25 -9.27 15.34
CA GLY A 250 -14.18 -8.54 16.18
C GLY A 250 -13.59 -7.30 16.89
N GLN A 251 -12.29 -7.08 16.83
CA GLN A 251 -11.61 -5.93 17.43
C GLN A 251 -11.40 -4.82 16.43
N ALA A 252 -11.54 -3.56 16.87
CA ALA A 252 -11.22 -2.41 16.04
C ALA A 252 -9.70 -2.26 15.91
N VAL A 253 -9.21 -2.20 14.67
CA VAL A 253 -7.81 -1.91 14.33
C VAL A 253 -7.61 -0.41 14.13
N ASP A 254 -8.58 0.23 13.48
CA ASP A 254 -8.69 1.69 13.37
C ASP A 254 -10.17 2.08 13.40
N SER A 255 -10.47 3.28 13.87
CA SER A 255 -11.83 3.79 13.94
C SER A 255 -11.88 5.31 13.78
N LYS A 256 -12.98 5.79 13.19
CA LYS A 256 -13.28 7.22 13.06
C LYS A 256 -14.75 7.50 13.26
N GLU A 257 -15.02 8.74 13.66
CA GLU A 257 -16.37 9.30 13.71
C GLU A 257 -16.51 10.41 12.67
N PHE A 258 -17.69 10.53 12.10
CA PHE A 258 -18.06 11.65 11.24
C PHE A 258 -19.57 11.92 11.32
N ALA A 259 -19.97 13.12 10.90
CA ALA A 259 -21.37 13.47 10.75
C ALA A 259 -21.70 13.70 9.27
N THR A 260 -22.85 13.19 8.85
CA THR A 260 -23.39 13.46 7.51
C THR A 260 -23.93 14.89 7.40
N ALA A 261 -24.03 15.41 6.18
CA ALA A 261 -24.58 16.72 5.91
C ALA A 261 -26.04 16.85 6.39
N VAL A 262 -26.44 18.05 6.73
CA VAL A 262 -27.81 18.36 7.19
C VAL A 262 -28.83 18.30 6.05
N GLY A 263 -28.40 18.47 4.80
CA GLY A 263 -29.24 18.43 3.62
C GLY A 263 -28.48 17.87 2.42
N ASP A 264 -29.20 17.61 1.33
CA ASP A 264 -28.58 17.08 0.12
C ASP A 264 -27.58 18.08 -0.46
N LYS A 265 -26.35 17.64 -0.66
CA LYS A 265 -25.35 18.36 -1.43
C LYS A 265 -25.62 18.13 -2.92
N ILE A 266 -26.66 18.72 -3.45
CA ILE A 266 -26.85 18.75 -4.89
C ILE A 266 -25.94 19.84 -5.45
N PRO A 267 -25.16 19.59 -6.49
CA PRO A 267 -24.43 20.62 -7.20
C PRO A 267 -25.42 21.71 -7.62
N ASN A 268 -25.19 22.95 -7.22
CA ASN A 268 -26.11 24.06 -7.25
C ASN A 268 -27.25 23.92 -6.23
N GLY A 269 -26.95 23.46 -5.03
CA GLY A 269 -27.87 23.16 -3.92
C GLY A 269 -28.82 24.23 -3.47
N ASP A 270 -28.90 25.30 -4.22
CA ASP A 270 -30.07 26.20 -4.25
C ASP A 270 -31.21 25.54 -5.03
N MET A 271 -31.98 24.75 -4.30
CA MET A 271 -33.21 24.15 -4.79
C MET A 271 -34.32 25.20 -5.02
N SER A 272 -33.98 26.47 -5.11
CA SER A 272 -34.94 27.57 -5.26
C SER A 272 -35.80 27.47 -6.52
N GLY A 273 -35.41 26.69 -7.49
CA GLY A 273 -36.17 26.40 -8.69
C GLY A 273 -36.81 25.01 -8.73
N TRP A 274 -36.67 24.21 -7.69
CA TRP A 274 -37.15 22.83 -7.68
C TRP A 274 -38.27 22.65 -6.66
N SER A 275 -39.28 21.86 -7.01
CA SER A 275 -40.27 21.42 -6.02
C SER A 275 -39.52 20.56 -4.96
N LYS A 276 -39.65 20.96 -3.70
CA LYS A 276 -39.09 20.19 -2.55
C LYS A 276 -39.78 18.84 -2.33
N ARG A 277 -40.69 18.44 -3.20
CA ARG A 277 -41.41 17.18 -3.12
C ARG A 277 -40.78 16.19 -4.10
N ILE A 278 -39.94 15.33 -3.59
CA ILE A 278 -39.59 14.12 -4.30
C ILE A 278 -40.76 13.16 -4.12
N TRP A 279 -41.52 12.96 -5.16
CA TRP A 279 -42.53 11.93 -5.21
C TRP A 279 -41.89 10.63 -5.68
N ILE A 280 -41.86 9.64 -4.83
CA ILE A 280 -41.67 8.26 -5.25
C ILE A 280 -43.11 7.70 -5.36
N ASP A 281 -43.60 7.53 -6.58
CA ASP A 281 -44.82 6.78 -6.81
C ASP A 281 -44.53 5.32 -6.48
N GLY A 282 -45.02 4.88 -5.35
CA GLY A 282 -44.80 3.51 -4.87
C GLY A 282 -45.45 2.43 -5.75
N SER A 283 -46.18 2.79 -6.81
CA SER A 283 -46.84 1.83 -7.70
C SER A 283 -45.96 1.41 -8.89
N ASN A 284 -45.03 2.22 -9.35
CA ASN A 284 -44.34 1.98 -10.60
C ASN A 284 -42.81 2.20 -10.59
N ASN A 285 -42.20 2.44 -9.49
CA ASN A 285 -40.78 2.82 -9.44
C ASN A 285 -40.42 4.01 -10.35
N GLU A 286 -41.40 4.83 -10.68
CA GLU A 286 -41.18 5.96 -11.57
C GLU A 286 -40.72 7.18 -10.79
N PHE A 287 -39.82 7.84 -11.43
CA PHE A 287 -39.04 8.97 -10.98
C PHE A 287 -39.82 10.11 -10.36
N PRO A 288 -39.20 10.90 -9.49
CA PRO A 288 -39.82 12.04 -8.87
C PRO A 288 -40.42 12.98 -9.93
N HIS A 289 -41.69 13.26 -9.81
CA HIS A 289 -42.36 14.25 -10.65
C HIS A 289 -41.98 15.67 -10.22
N VAL A 290 -40.77 16.03 -10.52
CA VAL A 290 -40.22 17.36 -10.19
C VAL A 290 -40.91 18.46 -11.00
N SER A 291 -41.60 18.09 -12.06
CA SER A 291 -42.15 19.03 -13.01
C SER A 291 -43.62 19.45 -12.74
N GLN A 292 -44.31 18.83 -11.78
CA GLN A 292 -45.74 19.10 -11.61
C GLN A 292 -46.07 20.46 -10.99
N SER A 293 -45.17 21.05 -10.22
CA SER A 293 -45.37 22.39 -9.68
C SER A 293 -45.36 23.50 -10.74
N ARG A 294 -44.72 23.28 -11.90
CA ARG A 294 -44.69 24.25 -12.99
C ARG A 294 -45.95 24.26 -13.85
N ARG A 295 -46.71 23.18 -13.89
CA ARG A 295 -47.95 23.13 -14.68
C ARG A 295 -49.12 23.86 -14.01
N HIS A 296 -49.10 24.00 -12.71
CA HIS A 296 -50.20 24.67 -12.00
C HIS A 296 -50.09 26.18 -12.01
N GLU A 297 -48.88 26.73 -12.07
CA GLU A 297 -48.71 28.19 -12.14
C GLU A 297 -49.00 28.78 -13.53
N GLY A 298 -48.91 27.96 -14.60
CA GLY A 298 -49.20 28.42 -15.97
C GLY A 298 -50.64 28.37 -16.38
N LEU A 299 -51.53 27.72 -15.61
CA LEU A 299 -52.94 27.56 -15.97
C LEU A 299 -53.89 28.46 -15.17
N GLY A 300 -53.37 29.21 -14.22
CA GLY A 300 -54.20 30.11 -13.37
C GLY A 300 -54.31 31.56 -13.83
N GLN A 301 -53.71 31.93 -14.95
CA GLN A 301 -53.85 33.30 -15.48
C GLN A 301 -54.20 33.26 -16.95
N ARG A 302 -55.48 33.14 -17.21
CA ARG A 302 -56.11 33.72 -18.39
C ARG A 302 -57.36 34.45 -17.94
N PRO A 303 -57.57 35.71 -18.44
CA PRO A 303 -58.74 36.53 -18.15
C PRO A 303 -60.00 35.95 -18.75
#